data_431316d08557bde224e7a3743d084091
#
_entry.id   431316d08557bde224e7a3743d084091
#
_cell.length_a   1.000
_cell.length_b   1.000
_cell.length_c   1.000
_cell.angle_alpha   90.00
_cell.angle_beta   90.00
_cell.angle_gamma   90.00
#
_symmetry.space_group_name_H-M   'P 1'
#
loop_
_entity.id
_entity.type
_entity.pdbx_description
1 polymer ?
#
loop_
_entity_poly.entity_id
_entity_poly.type
_entity_poly.pdbx_seq_one_letter_code
_entity_poly.pdbx_strand_id
1 'polypeptide(L)'
;MFQSLKGMRDLQPPDTDRWRLLVQIYAEHARRAGYGEVIPPMLEDLGVFLRIGDSTDVVTKEMYDFIDKDGSRIALRPEFTASLCRMFVQRRPQVLPWKVWAWGAAFRHEKPQAGRYRQFMQLDAECIGSNDPDIDVEMISFAYDFFQGLGLRRFTVKLNSLGDRTTRPAYLDALRSYLDSYAADLTAESRATLAVNPIRVLDSKREPDQQVIAGAPQLATFLDGTEAGAHFARVQAGLRSIDVPFVLEPRLVRGLDYYTHTLFEFASDALENAQNAIGGGGHYNDLVEQLGGPSTPGIGFALGIDRLLMACDAEGVFDAPPTSTDVFVVDSTGGGEATLLVAELRRAGIAAERAFDAKSMKSQMKSADRSGASMAVIVGSDEVADGVVTLKPLRTPFVKEKEQQTIIGPLPQARVARSEVVHAIGERLRPPE
;
A
#
# COMPACT_ATOMS: atom_id res chain seq x y z
N MET A 1 -16.09 -28.68 3.99
CA MET A 1 -15.89 -27.53 3.06
C MET A 1 -14.56 -26.91 3.40
N PHE A 2 -13.70 -26.68 2.42
CA PHE A 2 -12.41 -26.00 2.63
C PHE A 2 -12.65 -24.50 2.84
N GLN A 3 -11.82 -23.88 3.65
CA GLN A 3 -11.85 -22.45 3.95
C GLN A 3 -10.44 -21.86 3.77
N SER A 4 -10.35 -20.56 3.57
CA SER A 4 -9.05 -19.87 3.58
C SER A 4 -8.35 -20.07 4.93
N LEU A 5 -7.01 -20.05 4.91
CA LEU A 5 -6.22 -20.21 6.13
C LEU A 5 -6.45 -19.03 7.08
N LYS A 6 -6.35 -19.30 8.38
CA LYS A 6 -6.48 -18.25 9.41
C LYS A 6 -5.51 -17.10 9.16
N GLY A 7 -6.05 -15.89 9.05
CA GLY A 7 -5.25 -14.68 8.76
C GLY A 7 -4.93 -14.46 7.29
N MET A 8 -5.47 -15.28 6.40
CA MET A 8 -5.47 -15.08 4.95
C MET A 8 -6.90 -14.90 4.47
N ARG A 9 -7.13 -14.12 3.41
CA ARG A 9 -8.46 -13.84 2.90
C ARG A 9 -8.47 -13.78 1.38
N ASP A 10 -9.61 -14.07 0.81
CA ASP A 10 -9.90 -13.82 -0.59
C ASP A 10 -10.35 -12.35 -0.74
N LEU A 11 -9.90 -11.71 -1.81
CA LEU A 11 -10.38 -10.39 -2.23
C LEU A 11 -11.22 -10.54 -3.49
N GLN A 12 -12.34 -9.83 -3.54
CA GLN A 12 -13.25 -9.85 -4.68
C GLN A 12 -13.80 -8.43 -4.95
N PRO A 13 -14.41 -8.17 -6.10
CA PRO A 13 -15.08 -6.89 -6.33
C PRO A 13 -16.14 -6.59 -5.26
N PRO A 14 -16.30 -5.33 -4.81
CA PRO A 14 -15.62 -4.12 -5.34
C PRO A 14 -14.22 -3.85 -4.76
N ASP A 15 -13.77 -4.60 -3.74
CA ASP A 15 -12.48 -4.36 -3.07
C ASP A 15 -11.29 -4.45 -4.03
N THR A 16 -11.30 -5.45 -4.92
CA THR A 16 -10.21 -5.62 -5.91
C THR A 16 -10.13 -4.46 -6.90
N ASP A 17 -11.24 -3.81 -7.22
CA ASP A 17 -11.25 -2.65 -8.12
C ASP A 17 -10.65 -1.42 -7.42
N ARG A 18 -10.97 -1.24 -6.13
CA ARG A 18 -10.38 -0.20 -5.28
C ARG A 18 -8.88 -0.40 -5.10
N TRP A 19 -8.43 -1.65 -4.89
CA TRP A 19 -7.01 -1.99 -4.79
C TRP A 19 -6.27 -1.69 -6.08
N ARG A 20 -6.82 -2.08 -7.22
CA ARG A 20 -6.24 -1.80 -8.55
C ARG A 20 -6.07 -0.29 -8.77
N LEU A 21 -7.09 0.49 -8.46
CA LEU A 21 -7.05 1.95 -8.56
C LEU A 21 -5.95 2.54 -7.66
N LEU A 22 -5.84 2.06 -6.42
CA LEU A 22 -4.82 2.51 -5.48
C LEU A 22 -3.39 2.25 -6.00
N VAL A 23 -3.13 1.03 -6.49
CA VAL A 23 -1.83 0.67 -7.08
C VAL A 23 -1.54 1.50 -8.33
N GLN A 24 -2.54 1.77 -9.15
CA GLN A 24 -2.40 2.60 -10.35
C GLN A 24 -2.04 4.07 -10.02
N ILE A 25 -2.67 4.64 -8.99
CA ILE A 25 -2.33 5.99 -8.50
C ILE A 25 -0.90 6.00 -7.94
N TYR A 26 -0.52 4.98 -7.15
CA TYR A 26 0.84 4.86 -6.62
C TYR A 26 1.88 4.77 -7.75
N ALA A 27 1.63 3.92 -8.75
CA ALA A 27 2.51 3.78 -9.91
C ALA A 27 2.74 5.10 -10.64
N GLU A 28 1.70 5.92 -10.78
CA GLU A 28 1.83 7.24 -11.41
C GLU A 28 2.63 8.22 -10.52
N HIS A 29 2.45 8.19 -9.19
CA HIS A 29 3.30 8.97 -8.27
C HIS A 29 4.76 8.52 -8.37
N ALA A 30 5.02 7.22 -8.36
CA ALA A 30 6.35 6.65 -8.50
C ALA A 30 7.02 7.06 -9.82
N ARG A 31 6.28 6.98 -10.93
CA ARG A 31 6.76 7.41 -12.26
C ARG A 31 7.15 8.89 -12.28
N ARG A 32 6.36 9.78 -11.65
CA ARG A 32 6.66 11.22 -11.58
C ARG A 32 7.92 11.50 -10.75
N ALA A 33 8.19 10.68 -9.73
CA ALA A 33 9.39 10.79 -8.90
C ALA A 33 10.61 10.05 -9.49
N GLY A 34 10.47 9.40 -10.66
CA GLY A 34 11.55 8.70 -11.35
C GLY A 34 11.84 7.30 -10.80
N TYR A 35 10.88 6.67 -10.11
CA TYR A 35 11.00 5.30 -9.62
C TYR A 35 10.50 4.30 -10.65
N GLY A 36 11.32 3.31 -10.99
CA GLY A 36 10.96 2.20 -11.87
C GLY A 36 10.32 1.04 -11.12
N GLU A 37 9.29 0.41 -11.71
CA GLU A 37 8.69 -0.79 -11.13
C GLU A 37 9.63 -1.99 -11.24
N VAL A 38 9.74 -2.77 -10.16
CA VAL A 38 10.45 -4.06 -10.13
C VAL A 38 9.59 -5.11 -9.44
N ILE A 39 9.75 -6.36 -9.86
CA ILE A 39 8.98 -7.49 -9.33
C ILE A 39 9.96 -8.55 -8.80
N PRO A 40 10.34 -8.49 -7.52
CA PRO A 40 11.16 -9.53 -6.90
C PRO A 40 10.33 -10.80 -6.66
N PRO A 41 10.97 -12.00 -6.63
CA PRO A 41 10.30 -13.25 -6.27
C PRO A 41 9.65 -13.17 -4.89
N MET A 42 8.59 -13.96 -4.67
CA MET A 42 7.98 -14.12 -3.34
C MET A 42 8.79 -15.06 -2.43
N LEU A 43 9.51 -15.99 -3.03
CA LEU A 43 10.41 -16.92 -2.35
C LEU A 43 11.85 -16.47 -2.56
N GLU A 44 12.60 -16.43 -1.47
CA GLU A 44 14.02 -16.09 -1.45
C GLU A 44 14.78 -17.13 -0.64
N ASP A 45 16.10 -17.19 -0.83
CA ASP A 45 16.98 -17.87 0.11
C ASP A 45 16.76 -17.29 1.52
N LEU A 46 16.62 -18.18 2.51
CA LEU A 46 16.39 -17.75 3.89
C LEU A 46 17.47 -16.77 4.39
N GLY A 47 18.72 -16.95 3.93
CA GLY A 47 19.84 -16.08 4.27
C GLY A 47 19.65 -14.62 3.92
N VAL A 48 18.81 -14.30 2.93
CA VAL A 48 18.46 -12.90 2.58
C VAL A 48 17.78 -12.21 3.75
N PHE A 49 16.83 -12.89 4.39
CA PHE A 49 16.05 -12.32 5.48
C PHE A 49 16.73 -12.43 6.84
N LEU A 50 17.60 -13.42 7.06
CA LEU A 50 18.40 -13.48 8.29
C LEU A 50 19.31 -12.24 8.47
N ARG A 51 19.64 -11.53 7.38
CA ARG A 51 20.41 -10.27 7.44
C ARG A 51 19.61 -9.06 7.90
N ILE A 52 18.27 -9.16 7.99
CA ILE A 52 17.41 -8.08 8.49
C ILE A 52 17.62 -7.83 10.00
N GLY A 53 18.15 -8.81 10.71
CA GLY A 53 18.45 -8.77 12.15
C GLY A 53 17.98 -10.03 12.87
N ASP A 54 18.91 -10.77 13.41
CA ASP A 54 18.69 -12.05 14.11
C ASP A 54 17.83 -11.90 15.38
N SER A 55 17.60 -10.68 15.84
CA SER A 55 16.86 -10.36 17.07
C SER A 55 15.42 -9.93 16.82
N THR A 56 15.02 -9.76 15.55
CA THR A 56 13.68 -9.23 15.22
C THR A 56 12.61 -10.31 15.33
N ASP A 57 11.43 -9.97 15.84
CA ASP A 57 10.29 -10.90 15.87
C ASP A 57 9.92 -11.37 14.46
N VAL A 58 10.09 -10.53 13.46
CA VAL A 58 9.85 -10.88 12.04
C VAL A 58 10.69 -12.08 11.63
N VAL A 59 11.98 -12.10 11.96
CA VAL A 59 12.90 -13.18 11.61
C VAL A 59 12.74 -14.39 12.53
N THR A 60 12.61 -14.15 13.85
CA THR A 60 12.67 -15.24 14.84
C THR A 60 11.35 -15.96 15.04
N LYS A 61 10.19 -15.34 14.77
CA LYS A 61 8.87 -15.86 15.14
C LYS A 61 7.82 -15.80 14.02
N GLU A 62 7.95 -14.86 13.08
CA GLU A 62 6.85 -14.54 12.16
C GLU A 62 7.11 -14.97 10.73
N MET A 63 8.33 -15.29 10.37
CA MET A 63 8.68 -15.70 9.01
C MET A 63 8.15 -17.10 8.68
N TYR A 64 7.66 -17.27 7.46
CA TYR A 64 7.35 -18.59 6.91
C TYR A 64 8.58 -19.10 6.17
N ASP A 65 9.31 -20.03 6.77
CA ASP A 65 10.45 -20.71 6.16
C ASP A 65 10.21 -22.22 6.05
N PHE A 66 10.81 -22.84 5.06
CA PHE A 66 10.69 -24.26 4.80
C PHE A 66 11.87 -24.78 3.95
N ILE A 67 11.98 -26.09 3.84
CA ILE A 67 12.98 -26.75 3.02
C ILE A 67 12.37 -27.02 1.64
N ASP A 68 13.03 -26.56 0.58
CA ASP A 68 12.64 -26.85 -0.79
C ASP A 68 13.02 -28.31 -1.18
N LYS A 69 12.53 -28.75 -2.32
CA LYS A 69 12.73 -30.12 -2.81
C LYS A 69 14.21 -30.50 -3.04
N ASP A 70 15.06 -29.52 -3.28
CA ASP A 70 16.51 -29.70 -3.45
C ASP A 70 17.30 -29.67 -2.13
N GLY A 71 16.60 -29.43 -0.99
CA GLY A 71 17.18 -29.32 0.34
C GLY A 71 17.60 -27.91 0.74
N SER A 72 17.43 -26.91 -0.12
CA SER A 72 17.70 -25.50 0.23
C SER A 72 16.67 -24.96 1.22
N ARG A 73 17.12 -24.05 2.11
CA ARG A 73 16.22 -23.32 3.01
C ARG A 73 15.74 -22.04 2.36
N ILE A 74 14.45 -21.94 2.18
CA ILE A 74 13.80 -20.80 1.56
C ILE A 74 12.73 -20.21 2.48
N ALA A 75 12.35 -18.96 2.24
CA ALA A 75 11.31 -18.29 2.99
C ALA A 75 10.38 -17.49 2.07
N LEU A 76 9.11 -17.37 2.48
CA LEU A 76 8.22 -16.35 1.93
C LEU A 76 8.65 -14.98 2.46
N ARG A 77 8.79 -14.01 1.57
CA ARG A 77 9.25 -12.66 1.94
C ARG A 77 8.34 -12.02 3.00
N PRO A 78 8.88 -11.61 4.15
CA PRO A 78 8.13 -10.88 5.17
C PRO A 78 8.04 -9.37 4.88
N GLU A 79 8.85 -8.87 3.94
CA GLU A 79 8.99 -7.48 3.47
C GLU A 79 9.74 -7.45 2.14
N PHE A 80 9.88 -6.28 1.51
CA PHE A 80 10.51 -6.16 0.18
C PHE A 80 11.95 -5.67 0.21
N THR A 81 12.34 -4.85 1.18
CA THR A 81 13.64 -4.15 1.21
C THR A 81 14.83 -5.09 1.04
N ALA A 82 14.86 -6.21 1.80
CA ALA A 82 15.95 -7.18 1.69
C ALA A 82 16.00 -7.86 0.30
N SER A 83 14.84 -8.19 -0.28
CA SER A 83 14.76 -8.73 -1.64
C SER A 83 15.25 -7.72 -2.68
N LEU A 84 14.94 -6.43 -2.51
CA LEU A 84 15.38 -5.36 -3.41
C LEU A 84 16.87 -5.08 -3.25
N CYS A 85 17.41 -5.09 -2.04
CA CYS A 85 18.85 -5.00 -1.79
C CYS A 85 19.60 -6.20 -2.40
N ARG A 86 19.09 -7.43 -2.25
CA ARG A 86 19.67 -8.62 -2.93
C ARG A 86 19.64 -8.46 -4.45
N MET A 87 18.52 -7.93 -5.00
CA MET A 87 18.40 -7.66 -6.43
C MET A 87 19.42 -6.61 -6.89
N PHE A 88 19.62 -5.53 -6.12
CA PHE A 88 20.65 -4.51 -6.37
C PHE A 88 22.04 -5.13 -6.43
N VAL A 89 22.43 -5.95 -5.44
CA VAL A 89 23.72 -6.63 -5.39
C VAL A 89 23.93 -7.54 -6.59
N GLN A 90 22.90 -8.29 -6.98
CA GLN A 90 22.95 -9.23 -8.10
C GLN A 90 23.00 -8.51 -9.46
N ARG A 91 22.20 -7.45 -9.65
CA ARG A 91 22.05 -6.76 -10.94
C ARG A 91 23.10 -5.69 -11.20
N ARG A 92 23.67 -5.09 -10.14
CA ARG A 92 24.70 -4.03 -10.21
C ARG A 92 24.28 -2.91 -11.16
N PRO A 93 23.19 -2.18 -10.87
CA PRO A 93 22.71 -1.13 -11.76
C PRO A 93 23.79 -0.08 -12.03
N GLN A 94 23.90 0.37 -13.29
CA GLN A 94 24.92 1.32 -13.72
C GLN A 94 24.56 2.76 -13.37
N VAL A 95 23.26 3.04 -13.17
CA VAL A 95 22.77 4.39 -12.82
C VAL A 95 22.45 4.41 -11.33
N LEU A 96 23.06 5.36 -10.62
CA LEU A 96 22.82 5.61 -9.21
C LEU A 96 22.34 7.05 -9.01
N PRO A 97 21.51 7.33 -7.98
CA PRO A 97 20.89 6.33 -7.13
C PRO A 97 19.89 5.44 -7.90
N TRP A 98 19.81 4.17 -7.52
CA TRP A 98 18.83 3.23 -8.07
C TRP A 98 17.50 3.41 -7.35
N LYS A 99 16.54 4.01 -8.06
CA LYS A 99 15.21 4.36 -7.58
C LYS A 99 14.20 3.34 -8.12
N VAL A 100 13.62 2.56 -7.23
CA VAL A 100 12.67 1.51 -7.61
C VAL A 100 11.48 1.47 -6.65
N TRP A 101 10.38 0.93 -7.16
CA TRP A 101 9.22 0.60 -6.35
C TRP A 101 8.74 -0.82 -6.66
N ALA A 102 8.09 -1.43 -5.69
CA ALA A 102 7.50 -2.75 -5.83
C ALA A 102 6.17 -2.82 -5.09
N TRP A 103 5.34 -3.79 -5.43
CA TRP A 103 4.14 -4.10 -4.68
C TRP A 103 3.85 -5.59 -4.72
N GLY A 104 3.06 -6.06 -3.79
CA GLY A 104 2.63 -7.45 -3.77
C GLY A 104 2.45 -8.00 -2.36
N ALA A 105 2.28 -9.33 -2.30
CA ALA A 105 2.09 -10.04 -1.05
C ALA A 105 3.39 -10.12 -0.23
N ALA A 106 3.26 -9.85 1.06
CA ALA A 106 4.22 -10.17 2.11
C ALA A 106 3.56 -11.10 3.14
N PHE A 107 4.37 -11.85 3.90
CA PHE A 107 3.87 -12.94 4.74
C PHE A 107 4.49 -12.89 6.13
N ARG A 108 3.64 -12.81 7.17
CA ARG A 108 4.09 -12.87 8.58
C ARG A 108 3.13 -13.70 9.41
N HIS A 109 3.62 -14.66 10.17
CA HIS A 109 2.83 -15.50 11.07
C HIS A 109 2.45 -14.74 12.34
N GLU A 110 1.76 -13.63 12.19
CA GLU A 110 1.26 -12.83 13.30
C GLU A 110 -0.12 -13.29 13.79
N LYS A 111 -0.51 -12.80 14.99
CA LYS A 111 -1.88 -12.96 15.48
C LYS A 111 -2.80 -12.08 14.62
N PRO A 112 -3.74 -12.68 13.86
CA PRO A 112 -4.61 -11.91 12.97
C PRO A 112 -5.54 -10.98 13.75
N GLN A 113 -5.71 -9.77 13.22
CA GLN A 113 -6.66 -8.77 13.69
C GLN A 113 -6.98 -7.80 12.54
N ALA A 114 -7.88 -6.83 12.74
CA ALA A 114 -8.21 -5.84 11.72
C ALA A 114 -6.95 -5.11 11.23
N GLY A 115 -6.73 -5.08 9.91
CA GLY A 115 -5.55 -4.48 9.28
C GLY A 115 -4.22 -5.22 9.51
N ARG A 116 -4.25 -6.44 10.09
CA ARG A 116 -3.07 -7.27 10.32
C ARG A 116 -3.36 -8.71 9.92
N TYR A 117 -2.91 -9.07 8.75
CA TYR A 117 -3.10 -10.38 8.15
C TYR A 117 -1.80 -11.14 8.04
N ARG A 118 -1.86 -12.47 7.90
CA ARG A 118 -0.67 -13.31 7.68
C ARG A 118 -0.16 -13.24 6.25
N GLN A 119 -1.06 -13.00 5.31
CA GLN A 119 -0.76 -12.55 3.96
C GLN A 119 -1.37 -11.16 3.82
N PHE A 120 -0.54 -10.17 3.53
CA PHE A 120 -0.94 -8.77 3.37
C PHE A 120 -0.21 -8.17 2.18
N MET A 121 -0.72 -7.07 1.65
CA MET A 121 -0.11 -6.43 0.50
C MET A 121 0.61 -5.15 0.92
N GLN A 122 1.81 -4.98 0.39
CA GLN A 122 2.62 -3.79 0.57
C GLN A 122 2.82 -3.04 -0.75
N LEU A 123 3.02 -1.73 -0.63
CA LEU A 123 3.63 -0.84 -1.61
C LEU A 123 4.94 -0.39 -1.01
N ASP A 124 6.01 -0.55 -1.74
CA ASP A 124 7.36 -0.22 -1.29
C ASP A 124 8.03 0.71 -2.30
N ALA A 125 8.88 1.63 -1.81
CA ALA A 125 9.78 2.42 -2.63
C ALA A 125 11.16 2.46 -1.99
N GLU A 126 12.21 2.27 -2.80
CA GLU A 126 13.59 2.20 -2.37
C GLU A 126 14.50 3.07 -3.24
N CYS A 127 15.40 3.78 -2.62
CA CYS A 127 16.46 4.56 -3.26
C CYS A 127 17.81 4.09 -2.71
N ILE A 128 18.62 3.42 -3.55
CA ILE A 128 19.89 2.81 -3.15
C ILE A 128 21.03 3.49 -3.90
N GLY A 129 22.05 3.95 -3.16
CA GLY A 129 23.25 4.54 -3.75
C GLY A 129 23.40 6.05 -3.54
N SER A 130 22.64 6.64 -2.62
CA SER A 130 22.83 8.03 -2.19
C SER A 130 22.66 8.15 -0.68
N ASN A 131 23.48 9.00 -0.06
CA ASN A 131 23.35 9.40 1.35
C ASN A 131 23.02 10.89 1.47
N ASP A 132 22.52 11.51 0.41
CA ASP A 132 22.13 12.92 0.42
C ASP A 132 20.86 13.09 1.26
N PRO A 133 20.84 14.01 2.26
CA PRO A 133 19.63 14.27 3.05
C PRO A 133 18.39 14.66 2.24
N ASP A 134 18.56 15.17 1.04
CA ASP A 134 17.44 15.54 0.16
C ASP A 134 16.71 14.30 -0.39
N ILE A 135 17.33 13.11 -0.37
CA ILE A 135 16.65 11.85 -0.69
C ILE A 135 15.66 11.44 0.43
N ASP A 136 16.02 11.71 1.69
CA ASP A 136 15.07 11.49 2.81
C ASP A 136 13.85 12.37 2.66
N VAL A 137 14.06 13.64 2.30
CA VAL A 137 12.97 14.59 2.04
C VAL A 137 12.09 14.10 0.89
N GLU A 138 12.69 13.63 -0.21
CA GLU A 138 11.97 13.08 -1.35
C GLU A 138 11.13 11.85 -0.95
N MET A 139 11.75 10.89 -0.21
CA MET A 139 11.05 9.67 0.22
C MET A 139 9.83 9.97 1.10
N ILE A 140 10.01 10.88 2.07
CA ILE A 140 8.94 11.25 2.99
C ILE A 140 7.84 12.02 2.24
N SER A 141 8.21 12.98 1.39
CA SER A 141 7.25 13.76 0.61
C SER A 141 6.51 12.90 -0.41
N PHE A 142 7.17 11.92 -1.05
CA PHE A 142 6.52 10.99 -1.97
C PHE A 142 5.34 10.27 -1.30
N ALA A 143 5.56 9.67 -0.13
CA ALA A 143 4.49 9.00 0.59
C ALA A 143 3.42 9.98 1.11
N TYR A 144 3.84 11.16 1.59
CA TYR A 144 2.95 12.22 2.04
C TYR A 144 2.00 12.68 0.92
N ASP A 145 2.55 13.00 -0.24
CA ASP A 145 1.78 13.46 -1.40
C ASP A 145 0.84 12.38 -1.94
N PHE A 146 1.29 11.13 -1.91
CA PHE A 146 0.44 10.00 -2.25
C PHE A 146 -0.79 9.91 -1.33
N PHE A 147 -0.62 10.03 -0.02
CA PHE A 147 -1.76 10.04 0.92
C PHE A 147 -2.68 11.23 0.69
N GLN A 148 -2.12 12.41 0.46
CA GLN A 148 -2.89 13.61 0.10
C GLN A 148 -3.70 13.38 -1.19
N GLY A 149 -3.10 12.71 -2.17
CA GLY A 149 -3.73 12.33 -3.45
C GLY A 149 -4.91 11.36 -3.28
N LEU A 150 -4.89 10.50 -2.27
CA LEU A 150 -6.02 9.63 -1.89
C LEU A 150 -7.13 10.38 -1.11
N GLY A 151 -6.89 11.62 -0.71
CA GLY A 151 -7.83 12.42 0.07
C GLY A 151 -7.61 12.36 1.57
N LEU A 152 -6.62 11.60 2.07
CA LEU A 152 -6.29 11.53 3.49
C LEU A 152 -5.80 12.88 4.03
N ARG A 153 -6.24 13.25 5.22
CA ARG A 153 -5.87 14.51 5.89
C ARG A 153 -5.52 14.31 7.37
N ARG A 154 -5.99 13.24 7.97
CA ARG A 154 -5.82 12.93 9.39
C ARG A 154 -4.71 11.92 9.60
N PHE A 155 -3.48 12.32 9.32
CA PHE A 155 -2.29 11.54 9.60
C PHE A 155 -1.11 12.43 9.99
N THR A 156 -0.22 11.88 10.80
CA THR A 156 0.97 12.54 11.32
C THR A 156 2.22 11.86 10.79
N VAL A 157 3.18 12.63 10.30
CA VAL A 157 4.54 12.17 9.99
C VAL A 157 5.36 12.27 11.26
N LYS A 158 5.75 11.13 11.83
CA LYS A 158 6.69 11.04 12.96
C LYS A 158 8.09 10.87 12.42
N LEU A 159 9.03 11.63 12.93
CA LEU A 159 10.41 11.66 12.48
C LEU A 159 11.36 11.45 13.66
N ASN A 160 12.39 10.62 13.46
CA ASN A 160 13.47 10.39 14.39
C ASN A 160 14.78 10.16 13.63
N SER A 161 15.89 10.11 14.35
CA SER A 161 17.16 9.59 13.85
C SER A 161 17.66 8.48 14.76
N LEU A 162 18.30 7.46 14.18
CA LEU A 162 18.98 6.39 14.92
C LEU A 162 20.49 6.59 14.95
N GLY A 163 20.96 7.74 14.48
CA GLY A 163 22.40 8.04 14.35
C GLY A 163 23.08 7.16 13.29
N ASP A 164 24.37 7.29 13.23
CA ASP A 164 25.25 6.53 12.33
C ASP A 164 26.16 5.54 13.09
N ARG A 165 27.07 4.90 12.37
CA ARG A 165 28.06 3.97 12.97
C ARG A 165 28.97 4.64 14.02
N THR A 166 29.10 5.97 14.02
CA THR A 166 29.97 6.72 14.92
C THR A 166 29.23 7.20 16.18
N THR A 167 27.99 7.64 16.04
CA THR A 167 27.19 8.22 17.13
C THR A 167 26.39 7.16 17.89
N ARG A 168 25.89 6.13 17.19
CA ARG A 168 25.01 5.09 17.78
C ARG A 168 25.67 4.29 18.92
N PRO A 169 26.94 3.88 18.89
CA PRO A 169 27.54 3.12 19.98
C PRO A 169 27.49 3.84 21.33
N ALA A 170 27.86 5.10 21.41
CA ALA A 170 27.82 5.87 22.64
C ALA A 170 26.40 6.00 23.21
N TYR A 171 25.40 6.19 22.35
CA TYR A 171 24.00 6.18 22.75
C TYR A 171 23.56 4.81 23.28
N LEU A 172 23.93 3.72 22.61
CA LEU A 172 23.58 2.37 23.02
C LEU A 172 24.15 2.04 24.40
N ASP A 173 25.40 2.43 24.67
CA ASP A 173 26.05 2.24 25.94
C ASP A 173 25.35 3.03 27.06
N ALA A 174 24.98 4.28 26.80
CA ALA A 174 24.25 5.11 27.75
C ALA A 174 22.82 4.55 28.00
N LEU A 175 22.12 4.15 26.93
CA LEU A 175 20.78 3.55 27.04
C LEU A 175 20.81 2.23 27.78
N ARG A 176 21.78 1.34 27.51
CA ARG A 176 21.96 0.08 28.22
C ARG A 176 22.24 0.32 29.70
N SER A 177 23.20 1.18 30.02
CA SER A 177 23.53 1.51 31.40
C SER A 177 22.35 2.06 32.19
N TYR A 178 21.55 2.91 31.56
CA TYR A 178 20.32 3.43 32.13
C TYR A 178 19.30 2.31 32.39
N LEU A 179 18.96 1.51 31.34
CA LEU A 179 17.97 0.44 31.48
C LEU A 179 18.40 -0.66 32.46
N ASP A 180 19.70 -0.98 32.55
CA ASP A 180 20.25 -1.93 33.55
C ASP A 180 20.04 -1.42 34.98
N SER A 181 20.16 -0.10 35.21
CA SER A 181 19.92 0.48 36.53
C SER A 181 18.46 0.40 37.00
N TYR A 182 17.52 0.26 36.04
CA TYR A 182 16.08 0.07 36.27
C TYR A 182 15.58 -1.34 35.93
N ALA A 183 16.49 -2.32 35.80
CA ALA A 183 16.11 -3.68 35.37
C ALA A 183 15.06 -4.35 36.27
N ALA A 184 15.02 -4.00 37.57
CA ALA A 184 14.01 -4.51 38.50
C ALA A 184 12.58 -4.00 38.18
N ASP A 185 12.48 -2.80 37.62
CA ASP A 185 11.20 -2.14 37.30
C ASP A 185 10.68 -2.52 35.89
N LEU A 186 11.54 -3.11 35.05
CA LEU A 186 11.16 -3.61 33.73
C LEU A 186 10.43 -4.95 33.83
N THR A 187 9.52 -5.19 32.89
CA THR A 187 8.88 -6.50 32.72
C THR A 187 9.91 -7.58 32.33
N ALA A 188 9.59 -8.86 32.57
CA ALA A 188 10.47 -9.97 32.24
C ALA A 188 10.81 -10.00 30.73
N GLU A 189 9.83 -9.70 29.89
CA GLU A 189 10.01 -9.62 28.43
C GLU A 189 10.94 -8.48 28.03
N SER A 190 10.79 -7.30 28.64
CA SER A 190 11.66 -6.15 28.36
C SER A 190 13.09 -6.37 28.85
N ARG A 191 13.28 -7.09 29.98
CA ARG A 191 14.63 -7.55 30.41
C ARG A 191 15.26 -8.50 29.41
N ALA A 192 14.49 -9.45 28.86
CA ALA A 192 14.98 -10.35 27.82
C ALA A 192 15.36 -9.59 26.54
N THR A 193 14.54 -8.60 26.16
CA THR A 193 14.81 -7.71 25.02
C THR A 193 16.06 -6.85 25.25
N LEU A 194 16.25 -6.30 26.46
CA LEU A 194 17.42 -5.50 26.82
C LEU A 194 18.73 -6.27 26.64
N ALA A 195 18.75 -7.55 26.98
CA ALA A 195 19.92 -8.41 26.81
C ALA A 195 20.36 -8.51 25.36
N VAL A 196 19.42 -8.46 24.41
CA VAL A 196 19.68 -8.60 22.97
C VAL A 196 19.84 -7.24 22.30
N ASN A 197 18.84 -6.36 22.44
CA ASN A 197 18.83 -5.05 21.76
C ASN A 197 18.13 -3.98 22.64
N PRO A 198 18.89 -3.08 23.32
CA PRO A 198 18.32 -2.09 24.21
C PRO A 198 17.36 -1.10 23.55
N ILE A 199 17.56 -0.76 22.27
CA ILE A 199 16.66 0.15 21.54
C ILE A 199 15.25 -0.42 21.46
N ARG A 200 15.09 -1.74 21.33
CA ARG A 200 13.80 -2.41 21.25
C ARG A 200 12.97 -2.28 22.54
N VAL A 201 13.59 -2.03 23.68
CA VAL A 201 12.88 -1.78 24.94
C VAL A 201 12.02 -0.52 24.83
N LEU A 202 12.47 0.48 24.06
CA LEU A 202 11.75 1.75 23.86
C LEU A 202 10.39 1.57 23.16
N ASP A 203 10.18 0.47 22.44
CA ASP A 203 8.89 0.15 21.77
C ASP A 203 7.90 -0.57 22.69
N SER A 204 8.28 -0.91 23.93
CA SER A 204 7.35 -1.58 24.86
C SER A 204 6.14 -0.70 25.15
N LYS A 205 4.95 -1.30 25.06
CA LYS A 205 3.67 -0.64 25.36
C LYS A 205 3.17 -0.99 26.78
N ARG A 206 3.95 -1.72 27.56
CA ARG A 206 3.59 -2.14 28.92
C ARG A 206 3.78 -0.99 29.90
N GLU A 207 2.79 -0.78 30.76
CA GLU A 207 2.78 0.37 31.67
C GLU A 207 4.03 0.46 32.60
N PRO A 208 4.55 -0.63 33.20
CA PRO A 208 5.78 -0.54 34.01
C PRO A 208 6.98 -0.10 33.16
N ASP A 209 7.13 -0.66 31.96
CA ASP A 209 8.22 -0.31 31.04
C ASP A 209 8.14 1.16 30.60
N GLN A 210 6.92 1.68 30.35
CA GLN A 210 6.73 3.07 29.94
C GLN A 210 7.19 4.08 30.98
N GLN A 211 7.06 3.75 32.28
CA GLN A 211 7.57 4.61 33.36
C GLN A 211 9.11 4.70 33.33
N VAL A 212 9.80 3.58 33.11
CA VAL A 212 11.25 3.56 32.92
C VAL A 212 11.67 4.28 31.66
N ILE A 213 11.02 3.95 30.53
CA ILE A 213 11.31 4.53 29.20
C ILE A 213 11.16 6.05 29.21
N ALA A 214 10.26 6.60 30.01
CA ALA A 214 10.04 8.04 30.12
C ALA A 214 11.32 8.83 30.48
N GLY A 215 12.20 8.27 31.29
CA GLY A 215 13.47 8.88 31.68
C GLY A 215 14.68 8.45 30.87
N ALA A 216 14.49 7.60 29.85
CA ALA A 216 15.60 7.08 29.05
C ALA A 216 16.34 8.18 28.28
N PRO A 217 17.68 8.08 28.09
CA PRO A 217 18.43 9.01 27.29
C PRO A 217 17.90 9.07 25.87
N GLN A 218 17.86 10.26 25.29
CA GLN A 218 17.40 10.48 23.92
C GLN A 218 18.61 10.57 22.99
N LEU A 219 18.54 9.90 21.84
CA LEU A 219 19.62 9.93 20.86
C LEU A 219 19.93 11.35 20.38
N ALA A 220 18.94 12.24 20.32
CA ALA A 220 19.11 13.62 19.89
C ALA A 220 20.26 14.33 20.62
N THR A 221 20.50 14.03 21.91
CA THR A 221 21.61 14.63 22.70
C THR A 221 22.99 14.12 22.29
N PHE A 222 23.07 13.02 21.54
CA PHE A 222 24.32 12.45 20.99
C PHE A 222 24.57 12.89 19.56
N LEU A 223 23.65 13.59 18.93
CA LEU A 223 23.78 14.06 17.55
C LEU A 223 24.39 15.46 17.45
N ASP A 224 24.41 16.23 18.51
CA ASP A 224 24.91 17.61 18.50
C ASP A 224 26.37 17.68 18.05
N GLY A 225 26.63 18.52 17.02
CA GLY A 225 27.96 18.69 16.44
C GLY A 225 28.48 17.53 15.60
N THR A 226 27.65 16.53 15.32
CA THR A 226 28.02 15.37 14.49
C THR A 226 27.49 15.49 13.06
N GLU A 227 28.06 14.69 12.14
CA GLU A 227 27.57 14.59 10.76
C GLU A 227 26.14 14.05 10.70
N ALA A 228 25.82 13.05 11.54
CA ALA A 228 24.46 12.52 11.62
C ALA A 228 23.45 13.57 12.12
N GLY A 229 23.85 14.46 13.03
CA GLY A 229 23.05 15.58 13.48
C GLY A 229 22.84 16.63 12.38
N ALA A 230 23.90 16.95 11.63
CA ALA A 230 23.82 17.87 10.48
C ALA A 230 22.90 17.31 9.37
N HIS A 231 23.02 16.01 9.06
CA HIS A 231 22.13 15.31 8.13
C HIS A 231 20.65 15.42 8.58
N PHE A 232 20.37 15.08 9.81
CA PHE A 232 19.01 15.10 10.35
C PHE A 232 18.42 16.51 10.41
N ALA A 233 19.24 17.51 10.74
CA ALA A 233 18.83 18.92 10.69
C ALA A 233 18.47 19.36 9.26
N ARG A 234 19.24 18.92 8.25
CA ARG A 234 18.97 19.20 6.84
C ARG A 234 17.66 18.56 6.37
N VAL A 235 17.39 17.30 6.74
CA VAL A 235 16.11 16.63 6.44
C VAL A 235 14.93 17.44 7.00
N GLN A 236 15.02 17.86 8.27
CA GLN A 236 13.98 18.69 8.89
C GLN A 236 13.77 20.03 8.17
N ALA A 237 14.87 20.68 7.78
CA ALA A 237 14.81 21.94 7.04
C ALA A 237 14.19 21.76 5.66
N GLY A 238 14.56 20.68 4.95
CA GLY A 238 14.02 20.32 3.65
C GLY A 238 12.50 20.07 3.71
N LEU A 239 12.03 19.26 4.66
CA LEU A 239 10.60 19.00 4.84
C LEU A 239 9.80 20.29 5.13
N ARG A 240 10.35 21.19 5.96
CA ARG A 240 9.71 22.50 6.21
C ARG A 240 9.64 23.37 4.96
N SER A 241 10.68 23.33 4.12
CA SER A 241 10.74 24.14 2.90
C SER A 241 9.74 23.75 1.82
N ILE A 242 9.21 22.53 1.89
CA ILE A 242 8.17 22.01 0.98
C ILE A 242 6.83 21.79 1.70
N ASP A 243 6.62 22.41 2.86
CA ASP A 243 5.39 22.38 3.64
C ASP A 243 4.90 20.96 4.02
N VAL A 244 5.82 20.01 4.24
CA VAL A 244 5.49 18.70 4.81
C VAL A 244 5.56 18.77 6.33
N PRO A 245 4.42 18.75 7.06
CA PRO A 245 4.41 18.83 8.51
C PRO A 245 4.89 17.50 9.12
N PHE A 246 5.65 17.60 10.20
CA PHE A 246 6.12 16.45 10.95
C PHE A 246 6.23 16.75 12.43
N VAL A 247 6.26 15.69 13.24
CA VAL A 247 6.58 15.76 14.68
C VAL A 247 7.85 14.95 14.95
N LEU A 248 8.69 15.47 15.83
CA LEU A 248 9.83 14.69 16.33
C LEU A 248 9.34 13.71 17.37
N GLU A 249 9.62 12.41 17.15
CA GLU A 249 9.27 11.33 18.09
C GLU A 249 10.56 10.61 18.52
N PRO A 250 11.21 11.06 19.60
CA PRO A 250 12.53 10.53 20.01
C PRO A 250 12.54 9.05 20.37
N ARG A 251 11.37 8.47 20.60
CA ARG A 251 11.19 7.05 20.94
C ARG A 251 10.75 6.22 19.73
N LEU A 252 10.65 6.83 18.55
CA LEU A 252 10.30 6.09 17.36
C LEU A 252 11.39 5.07 17.06
N VAL A 253 11.02 3.81 17.10
CA VAL A 253 11.80 2.66 16.62
C VAL A 253 10.92 1.83 15.67
N ARG A 254 11.54 1.02 14.84
CA ARG A 254 10.83 0.18 13.86
C ARG A 254 11.10 -1.30 14.11
N GLY A 255 10.23 -2.15 13.58
CA GLY A 255 10.27 -3.60 13.77
C GLY A 255 11.47 -4.34 13.15
N LEU A 256 12.41 -3.65 12.48
CA LEU A 256 13.56 -4.22 11.79
C LEU A 256 14.85 -3.53 12.26
N ASP A 257 15.94 -4.30 12.42
CA ASP A 257 17.17 -3.81 13.06
C ASP A 257 18.16 -3.15 12.09
N TYR A 258 17.92 -3.20 10.80
CA TYR A 258 18.81 -2.64 9.79
C TYR A 258 18.78 -1.10 9.69
N TYR A 259 17.82 -0.44 10.35
CA TYR A 259 17.69 1.01 10.24
C TYR A 259 18.84 1.79 10.90
N THR A 260 19.23 2.85 10.20
CA THR A 260 20.24 3.85 10.61
C THR A 260 19.71 5.25 10.28
N HIS A 261 20.42 6.32 10.64
CA HIS A 261 20.08 7.71 10.30
C HIS A 261 18.57 8.03 10.45
N THR A 262 17.99 8.66 9.45
CA THR A 262 16.58 9.07 9.44
C THR A 262 15.64 7.88 9.52
N LEU A 263 14.68 7.98 10.41
CA LEU A 263 13.59 7.04 10.61
C LEU A 263 12.27 7.79 10.60
N PHE A 264 11.26 7.26 9.93
CA PHE A 264 9.95 7.90 9.86
C PHE A 264 8.79 6.91 9.88
N GLU A 265 7.65 7.38 10.38
CA GLU A 265 6.39 6.64 10.44
C GLU A 265 5.24 7.57 10.07
N PHE A 266 4.32 7.04 9.27
CA PHE A 266 3.04 7.69 8.99
C PHE A 266 1.98 7.05 9.88
N ALA A 267 1.46 7.81 10.83
CA ALA A 267 0.43 7.36 11.75
C ALA A 267 -0.90 8.03 11.41
N SER A 268 -1.95 7.23 11.17
CA SER A 268 -3.30 7.75 10.96
C SER A 268 -3.92 8.16 12.29
N ASP A 269 -4.38 9.40 12.38
CA ASP A 269 -5.11 9.93 13.54
C ASP A 269 -6.62 9.58 13.48
N ALA A 270 -7.05 8.96 12.38
CA ALA A 270 -8.42 8.46 12.21
C ALA A 270 -8.60 7.02 12.70
N LEU A 271 -7.50 6.28 12.90
CA LEU A 271 -7.54 4.91 13.41
C LEU A 271 -7.40 4.92 14.94
N GLU A 272 -8.41 4.40 15.61
CA GLU A 272 -8.40 4.22 17.06
C GLU A 272 -7.54 3.00 17.38
N ASN A 273 -6.27 3.11 17.73
CA ASN A 273 -5.52 2.03 18.41
C ASN A 273 -4.00 2.26 18.41
N ALA A 274 -3.30 1.49 19.24
CA ALA A 274 -1.84 1.36 19.24
C ALA A 274 -1.23 0.87 17.90
N GLN A 275 -2.04 0.64 16.85
CA GLN A 275 -1.65 0.14 15.53
C GLN A 275 -2.12 1.07 14.40
N ASN A 276 -2.00 2.36 14.62
CA ASN A 276 -2.38 3.39 13.67
C ASN A 276 -1.33 3.67 12.56
N ALA A 277 -0.19 3.00 12.59
CA ALA A 277 0.83 3.14 11.55
C ALA A 277 0.32 2.59 10.21
N ILE A 278 0.18 3.46 9.20
CA ILE A 278 -0.21 3.12 7.84
C ILE A 278 0.98 2.87 6.92
N GLY A 279 2.18 3.28 7.37
CA GLY A 279 3.44 3.05 6.69
C GLY A 279 4.62 3.61 7.45
N GLY A 280 5.80 3.43 6.91
CA GLY A 280 7.02 4.02 7.43
C GLY A 280 8.26 3.42 6.84
N GLY A 281 9.39 4.05 7.11
CA GLY A 281 10.66 3.70 6.52
C GLY A 281 11.84 4.36 7.22
N GLY A 282 12.96 4.40 6.50
CA GLY A 282 14.19 5.01 6.97
C GLY A 282 15.40 4.52 6.20
N HIS A 283 16.56 5.00 6.60
CA HIS A 283 17.85 4.57 6.06
C HIS A 283 18.25 3.17 6.55
N TYR A 284 19.01 2.45 5.70
CA TYR A 284 19.57 1.13 5.98
C TYR A 284 20.98 0.98 5.34
N ASN A 285 21.94 1.76 5.80
CA ASN A 285 23.25 1.91 5.15
C ASN A 285 24.12 0.64 5.15
N ASP A 286 23.81 -0.34 6.00
CA ASP A 286 24.59 -1.56 6.14
C ASP A 286 24.01 -2.77 5.38
N LEU A 287 22.75 -2.72 4.97
CA LEU A 287 22.02 -3.90 4.48
C LEU A 287 22.59 -4.43 3.15
N VAL A 288 22.96 -3.54 2.22
CA VAL A 288 23.57 -3.93 0.93
C VAL A 288 24.90 -4.65 1.15
N GLU A 289 25.73 -4.15 2.07
CA GLU A 289 27.01 -4.76 2.44
C GLU A 289 26.81 -6.13 3.11
N GLN A 290 25.84 -6.25 4.01
CA GLN A 290 25.48 -7.51 4.67
C GLN A 290 25.00 -8.58 3.69
N LEU A 291 24.40 -8.18 2.56
CA LEU A 291 23.97 -9.05 1.48
C LEU A 291 25.10 -9.34 0.45
N GLY A 292 26.35 -8.95 0.76
CA GLY A 292 27.53 -9.24 -0.06
C GLY A 292 27.78 -8.23 -1.17
N GLY A 293 27.13 -7.08 -1.14
CA GLY A 293 27.42 -5.94 -2.02
C GLY A 293 28.51 -5.02 -1.48
N PRO A 294 28.85 -3.96 -2.21
CA PRO A 294 29.68 -2.88 -1.68
C PRO A 294 28.93 -2.11 -0.60
N SER A 295 29.66 -1.42 0.29
CA SER A 295 29.05 -0.49 1.24
C SER A 295 28.28 0.59 0.48
N THR A 296 26.96 0.55 0.55
CA THR A 296 26.06 1.38 -0.27
C THR A 296 24.87 1.82 0.59
N PRO A 297 24.68 3.13 0.78
CA PRO A 297 23.55 3.63 1.54
C PRO A 297 22.24 3.37 0.79
N GLY A 298 21.19 3.16 1.56
CA GLY A 298 19.84 3.00 1.04
C GLY A 298 18.82 3.62 1.98
N ILE A 299 17.72 4.06 1.42
CA ILE A 299 16.55 4.54 2.13
C ILE A 299 15.30 4.05 1.42
N GLY A 300 14.29 3.68 2.17
CA GLY A 300 13.01 3.26 1.60
C GLY A 300 11.87 3.35 2.59
N PHE A 301 10.68 3.07 2.09
CA PHE A 301 9.49 2.92 2.92
C PHE A 301 8.57 1.81 2.41
N ALA A 302 7.77 1.29 3.33
CA ALA A 302 6.71 0.33 3.04
C ALA A 302 5.36 0.84 3.56
N LEU A 303 4.32 0.69 2.74
CA LEU A 303 2.93 1.01 3.07
C LEU A 303 2.08 -0.25 3.05
N GLY A 304 1.35 -0.52 4.12
CA GLY A 304 0.39 -1.62 4.16
C GLY A 304 -0.93 -1.22 3.53
N ILE A 305 -1.30 -1.82 2.38
CA ILE A 305 -2.53 -1.46 1.64
C ILE A 305 -3.77 -1.60 2.53
N ASP A 306 -3.87 -2.68 3.29
CA ASP A 306 -5.01 -2.94 4.18
C ASP A 306 -5.24 -1.79 5.17
N ARG A 307 -4.18 -1.35 5.86
CA ARG A 307 -4.27 -0.26 6.84
C ARG A 307 -4.50 1.08 6.20
N LEU A 308 -3.90 1.31 5.03
CA LEU A 308 -4.12 2.53 4.27
C LEU A 308 -5.59 2.67 3.87
N LEU A 309 -6.21 1.60 3.36
CA LEU A 309 -7.63 1.61 3.02
C LEU A 309 -8.53 1.74 4.24
N MET A 310 -8.16 1.14 5.39
CA MET A 310 -8.88 1.37 6.65
C MET A 310 -8.83 2.85 7.08
N ALA A 311 -7.69 3.52 6.89
CA ALA A 311 -7.60 4.96 7.16
C ALA A 311 -8.48 5.77 6.20
N CYS A 312 -8.52 5.40 4.91
CA CYS A 312 -9.43 6.01 3.94
C CYS A 312 -10.89 5.82 4.34
N ASP A 313 -11.28 4.62 4.79
CA ASP A 313 -12.64 4.31 5.26
C ASP A 313 -13.01 5.17 6.49
N ALA A 314 -12.08 5.31 7.44
CA ALA A 314 -12.30 6.10 8.65
C ALA A 314 -12.43 7.61 8.37
N GLU A 315 -11.88 8.09 7.26
CA GLU A 315 -12.02 9.48 6.81
C GLU A 315 -13.13 9.67 5.77
N GLY A 316 -13.74 8.58 5.26
CA GLY A 316 -14.77 8.63 4.22
C GLY A 316 -14.24 9.11 2.87
N VAL A 317 -13.01 8.72 2.52
CA VAL A 317 -12.32 9.12 1.28
C VAL A 317 -11.90 7.88 0.47
N PHE A 318 -11.59 8.09 -0.80
CA PHE A 318 -11.09 7.04 -1.69
C PHE A 318 -12.03 5.83 -1.75
N ASP A 319 -13.28 6.05 -2.14
CA ASP A 319 -14.25 4.98 -2.36
C ASP A 319 -13.86 4.04 -3.50
N ALA A 320 -14.44 2.84 -3.50
CA ALA A 320 -14.31 1.94 -4.64
C ALA A 320 -14.85 2.60 -5.91
N PRO A 321 -14.16 2.43 -7.07
CA PRO A 321 -14.69 2.93 -8.33
C PRO A 321 -16.05 2.28 -8.61
N PRO A 322 -16.95 2.97 -9.32
CA PRO A 322 -18.22 2.38 -9.74
C PRO A 322 -17.96 1.08 -10.52
N THR A 323 -18.91 0.15 -10.43
CA THR A 323 -18.82 -1.17 -11.09
C THR A 323 -18.47 -1.03 -12.57
N SER A 324 -17.66 -1.97 -13.05
CA SER A 324 -17.02 -1.92 -14.37
C SER A 324 -17.93 -2.21 -15.56
N THR A 325 -19.24 -2.45 -15.37
CA THR A 325 -20.19 -2.75 -16.46
C THR A 325 -20.89 -1.47 -16.91
N ASP A 326 -20.64 -1.06 -18.14
CA ASP A 326 -21.32 0.11 -18.74
C ASP A 326 -22.72 -0.25 -19.19
N VAL A 327 -22.86 -1.41 -19.85
CA VAL A 327 -24.04 -1.84 -20.56
C VAL A 327 -24.42 -3.26 -20.19
N PHE A 328 -25.72 -3.49 -19.93
CA PHE A 328 -26.28 -4.83 -19.83
C PHE A 328 -27.26 -5.08 -20.98
N VAL A 329 -27.00 -6.09 -21.81
CA VAL A 329 -27.88 -6.43 -22.93
C VAL A 329 -28.97 -7.41 -22.47
N VAL A 330 -30.21 -7.01 -22.67
CA VAL A 330 -31.42 -7.77 -22.38
C VAL A 330 -32.04 -8.24 -23.69
N ASP A 331 -32.08 -9.54 -23.93
CA ASP A 331 -32.53 -10.13 -25.19
C ASP A 331 -33.65 -11.15 -24.91
N SER A 332 -34.83 -10.89 -25.47
CA SER A 332 -35.98 -11.79 -25.39
C SER A 332 -36.20 -12.64 -26.66
N THR A 333 -35.24 -12.57 -27.62
CA THR A 333 -35.36 -13.24 -28.93
C THR A 333 -34.59 -14.57 -29.00
N GLY A 334 -34.02 -15.02 -27.89
CA GLY A 334 -33.27 -16.27 -27.81
C GLY A 334 -31.78 -16.13 -27.58
N GLY A 335 -31.28 -14.91 -27.41
CA GLY A 335 -29.89 -14.61 -26.98
C GLY A 335 -28.88 -14.46 -28.12
N GLY A 336 -29.27 -14.69 -29.36
CA GLY A 336 -28.38 -14.53 -30.53
C GLY A 336 -27.95 -13.08 -30.72
N GLU A 337 -28.93 -12.17 -30.73
CA GLU A 337 -28.69 -10.74 -30.88
C GLU A 337 -27.84 -10.17 -29.73
N ALA A 338 -28.12 -10.60 -28.47
CA ALA A 338 -27.28 -10.19 -27.33
C ALA A 338 -25.84 -10.65 -27.48
N THR A 339 -25.60 -11.82 -28.08
CA THR A 339 -24.23 -12.31 -28.29
C THR A 339 -23.46 -11.42 -29.26
N LEU A 340 -24.10 -11.07 -30.39
CA LEU A 340 -23.50 -10.20 -31.41
C LEU A 340 -23.25 -8.80 -30.83
N LEU A 341 -24.25 -8.22 -30.18
CA LEU A 341 -24.19 -6.86 -29.65
C LEU A 341 -23.15 -6.71 -28.56
N VAL A 342 -23.07 -7.65 -27.60
CA VAL A 342 -22.04 -7.64 -26.56
C VAL A 342 -20.63 -7.73 -27.17
N ALA A 343 -20.46 -8.57 -28.21
CA ALA A 343 -19.17 -8.66 -28.88
C ALA A 343 -18.78 -7.36 -29.59
N GLU A 344 -19.72 -6.69 -30.24
CA GLU A 344 -19.49 -5.39 -30.90
C GLU A 344 -19.15 -4.30 -29.87
N LEU A 345 -19.92 -4.18 -28.79
CA LEU A 345 -19.68 -3.21 -27.70
C LEU A 345 -18.29 -3.39 -27.08
N ARG A 346 -17.93 -4.64 -26.76
CA ARG A 346 -16.60 -4.94 -26.17
C ARG A 346 -15.46 -4.61 -27.12
N ARG A 347 -15.61 -4.87 -28.42
CA ARG A 347 -14.60 -4.48 -29.44
C ARG A 347 -14.45 -2.97 -29.55
N ALA A 348 -15.50 -2.22 -29.25
CA ALA A 348 -15.48 -0.76 -29.17
C ALA A 348 -15.00 -0.20 -27.82
N GLY A 349 -14.52 -1.06 -26.90
CA GLY A 349 -14.02 -0.64 -25.60
C GLY A 349 -15.11 -0.40 -24.54
N ILE A 350 -16.36 -0.74 -24.80
CA ILE A 350 -17.49 -0.57 -23.88
C ILE A 350 -17.65 -1.87 -23.07
N ALA A 351 -17.66 -1.75 -21.74
CA ALA A 351 -17.85 -2.90 -20.85
C ALA A 351 -19.32 -3.37 -20.91
N ALA A 352 -19.55 -4.51 -21.52
CA ALA A 352 -20.90 -5.04 -21.75
C ALA A 352 -21.10 -6.46 -21.25
N GLU A 353 -22.25 -6.71 -20.63
CA GLU A 353 -22.69 -8.02 -20.13
C GLU A 353 -24.05 -8.40 -20.71
N ARG A 354 -24.44 -9.66 -20.49
CA ARG A 354 -25.77 -10.19 -20.85
C ARG A 354 -26.21 -11.28 -19.87
N ALA A 355 -27.49 -11.56 -19.86
CA ALA A 355 -28.00 -12.77 -19.19
C ALA A 355 -27.75 -14.01 -20.05
N PHE A 356 -27.64 -15.15 -19.38
CA PHE A 356 -27.57 -16.49 -19.96
C PHE A 356 -28.80 -17.31 -19.54
N ASP A 357 -28.89 -18.55 -20.04
CA ASP A 357 -29.93 -19.54 -19.65
C ASP A 357 -31.36 -19.14 -20.04
N ALA A 358 -31.55 -18.46 -21.19
CA ALA A 358 -32.87 -18.10 -21.75
C ALA A 358 -33.87 -17.53 -20.70
N LYS A 359 -33.36 -16.67 -19.80
CA LYS A 359 -34.17 -16.04 -18.75
C LYS A 359 -35.24 -15.12 -19.34
N SER A 360 -36.39 -15.02 -18.67
CA SER A 360 -37.41 -14.05 -19.05
C SER A 360 -36.90 -12.60 -19.00
N MET A 361 -37.48 -11.71 -19.81
CA MET A 361 -37.11 -10.28 -19.85
C MET A 361 -37.09 -9.65 -18.45
N LYS A 362 -38.12 -9.94 -17.62
CA LYS A 362 -38.19 -9.47 -16.24
C LYS A 362 -36.98 -9.92 -15.41
N SER A 363 -36.53 -11.17 -15.56
CA SER A 363 -35.38 -11.73 -14.86
C SER A 363 -34.09 -11.12 -15.36
N GLN A 364 -33.95 -10.89 -16.68
CA GLN A 364 -32.79 -10.23 -17.27
C GLN A 364 -32.66 -8.77 -16.82
N MET A 365 -33.78 -8.02 -16.80
CA MET A 365 -33.81 -6.65 -16.28
C MET A 365 -33.38 -6.57 -14.81
N LYS A 366 -33.79 -7.55 -13.97
CA LYS A 366 -33.32 -7.64 -12.58
C LYS A 366 -31.82 -7.95 -12.49
N SER A 367 -31.29 -8.73 -13.44
CA SER A 367 -29.84 -8.96 -13.53
C SER A 367 -29.10 -7.69 -13.97
N ALA A 368 -29.64 -6.97 -14.93
CA ALA A 368 -29.10 -5.67 -15.37
C ALA A 368 -29.03 -4.65 -14.22
N ASP A 369 -30.05 -4.57 -13.40
CA ASP A 369 -30.05 -3.70 -12.23
C ASP A 369 -28.98 -4.12 -11.19
N ARG A 370 -28.82 -5.42 -10.95
CA ARG A 370 -27.83 -5.96 -10.02
C ARG A 370 -26.38 -5.89 -10.52
N SER A 371 -26.18 -5.89 -11.84
CA SER A 371 -24.83 -5.83 -12.43
C SER A 371 -24.13 -4.50 -12.18
N GLY A 372 -24.87 -3.48 -11.79
CA GLY A 372 -24.33 -2.14 -11.66
C GLY A 372 -24.27 -1.36 -12.98
N ALA A 373 -24.70 -1.95 -14.11
CA ALA A 373 -24.64 -1.29 -15.41
C ALA A 373 -25.34 0.07 -15.41
N SER A 374 -24.73 1.03 -16.09
CA SER A 374 -25.30 2.37 -16.27
C SER A 374 -26.51 2.36 -17.18
N MET A 375 -26.56 1.39 -18.10
CA MET A 375 -27.59 1.32 -19.16
C MET A 375 -27.97 -0.13 -19.47
N ALA A 376 -29.24 -0.38 -19.72
CA ALA A 376 -29.71 -1.60 -20.37
C ALA A 376 -29.96 -1.34 -21.87
N VAL A 377 -29.50 -2.28 -22.70
CA VAL A 377 -29.87 -2.33 -24.13
C VAL A 377 -30.85 -3.46 -24.31
N ILE A 378 -32.06 -3.15 -24.71
CA ILE A 378 -33.17 -4.10 -24.86
C ILE A 378 -33.33 -4.47 -26.32
N VAL A 379 -33.39 -5.78 -26.56
CA VAL A 379 -33.64 -6.39 -27.87
C VAL A 379 -34.80 -7.35 -27.72
N GLY A 380 -35.94 -6.97 -28.24
CA GLY A 380 -37.14 -7.79 -28.33
C GLY A 380 -37.48 -8.12 -29.78
N SER A 381 -38.54 -8.90 -30.01
CA SER A 381 -39.05 -9.23 -31.35
C SER A 381 -39.37 -7.98 -32.19
N ASP A 382 -39.97 -6.98 -31.51
CA ASP A 382 -40.33 -5.72 -32.18
C ASP A 382 -39.10 -4.90 -32.57
N GLU A 383 -38.09 -4.83 -31.66
CA GLU A 383 -36.82 -4.17 -31.93
C GLU A 383 -36.11 -4.82 -33.13
N VAL A 384 -36.08 -6.15 -33.16
CA VAL A 384 -35.45 -6.88 -34.32
C VAL A 384 -36.20 -6.62 -35.61
N ALA A 385 -37.55 -6.67 -35.59
CA ALA A 385 -38.37 -6.41 -36.78
C ALA A 385 -38.17 -5.00 -37.34
N ASP A 386 -38.00 -4.01 -36.43
CA ASP A 386 -37.81 -2.60 -36.84
C ASP A 386 -36.32 -2.24 -37.07
N GLY A 387 -35.39 -3.18 -36.89
CA GLY A 387 -33.95 -2.93 -37.03
C GLY A 387 -33.37 -1.94 -36.02
N VAL A 388 -33.92 -1.89 -34.81
CA VAL A 388 -33.54 -0.96 -33.74
C VAL A 388 -33.20 -1.72 -32.46
N VAL A 389 -32.69 -0.99 -31.49
CA VAL A 389 -32.56 -1.40 -30.06
C VAL A 389 -33.11 -0.31 -29.16
N THR A 390 -33.57 -0.69 -27.96
CA THR A 390 -34.04 0.26 -27.00
C THR A 390 -32.98 0.48 -25.90
N LEU A 391 -32.49 1.72 -25.79
CA LEU A 391 -31.54 2.13 -24.75
C LEU A 391 -32.35 2.61 -23.53
N LYS A 392 -32.14 1.96 -22.39
CA LYS A 392 -32.80 2.29 -21.12
C LYS A 392 -31.76 2.62 -20.06
N PRO A 393 -31.65 3.86 -19.62
CA PRO A 393 -30.81 4.23 -18.48
C PRO A 393 -31.27 3.47 -17.22
N LEU A 394 -30.31 2.91 -16.48
CA LEU A 394 -30.56 2.23 -15.20
C LEU A 394 -30.11 3.10 -14.02
N ARG A 395 -29.14 3.97 -14.26
CA ARG A 395 -28.62 4.90 -13.28
C ARG A 395 -28.51 6.29 -13.86
N THR A 396 -28.69 7.30 -12.98
CA THR A 396 -28.43 8.69 -13.37
C THR A 396 -26.92 8.91 -13.34
N PRO A 397 -26.29 9.41 -14.41
CA PRO A 397 -24.89 9.75 -14.35
C PRO A 397 -24.70 10.89 -13.33
N PHE A 398 -23.84 10.65 -12.33
CA PHE A 398 -23.43 11.68 -11.37
C PHE A 398 -22.20 12.38 -11.92
N VAL A 399 -22.31 13.66 -12.18
CA VAL A 399 -21.15 14.54 -12.37
C VAL A 399 -20.83 15.19 -11.04
N LYS A 400 -19.71 14.84 -10.43
CA LYS A 400 -19.14 15.60 -9.31
C LYS A 400 -18.42 16.81 -9.89
N GLU A 401 -19.08 17.92 -10.06
CA GLU A 401 -18.38 19.21 -10.13
C GLU A 401 -17.96 19.61 -8.71
N LYS A 402 -16.75 20.19 -8.60
CA LYS A 402 -16.16 20.68 -7.35
C LYS A 402 -17.03 21.77 -6.74
N GLU A 403 -18.05 21.52 -5.98
CA GLU A 403 -18.86 22.46 -5.18
C GLU A 403 -20.36 22.53 -5.46
N GLN A 404 -20.88 21.97 -6.58
CA GLN A 404 -22.33 21.82 -6.76
C GLN A 404 -22.65 20.49 -7.41
N GLN A 405 -23.51 19.69 -6.75
CA GLN A 405 -24.10 18.49 -7.35
C GLN A 405 -25.14 18.92 -8.38
N THR A 406 -24.74 19.05 -9.63
CA THR A 406 -25.70 19.18 -10.72
C THR A 406 -26.24 17.79 -11.05
N ILE A 407 -27.43 17.50 -10.56
CA ILE A 407 -28.18 16.31 -10.98
C ILE A 407 -28.64 16.57 -12.40
N ILE A 408 -27.93 15.98 -13.37
CA ILE A 408 -28.47 15.84 -14.72
C ILE A 408 -29.59 14.78 -14.60
N GLY A 409 -30.81 15.17 -14.88
CA GLY A 409 -31.97 14.30 -14.81
C GLY A 409 -31.75 13.00 -15.64
N PRO A 410 -32.49 11.92 -15.34
CA PRO A 410 -32.30 10.65 -16.05
C PRO A 410 -32.41 10.85 -17.55
N LEU A 411 -31.42 10.39 -18.30
CA LEU A 411 -31.49 10.37 -19.76
C LEU A 411 -32.76 9.63 -20.18
N PRO A 412 -33.52 10.14 -21.16
CA PRO A 412 -34.73 9.45 -21.59
C PRO A 412 -34.39 8.11 -22.26
N GLN A 413 -35.31 7.15 -22.11
CA GLN A 413 -35.28 5.93 -22.92
C GLN A 413 -35.35 6.33 -24.40
N ALA A 414 -34.56 5.68 -25.25
CA ALA A 414 -34.53 5.99 -26.69
C ALA A 414 -34.44 4.71 -27.53
N ARG A 415 -35.06 4.72 -28.67
CA ARG A 415 -34.87 3.73 -29.72
C ARG A 415 -33.82 4.23 -30.68
N VAL A 416 -32.82 3.43 -30.99
CA VAL A 416 -31.73 3.77 -31.91
C VAL A 416 -31.57 2.67 -32.94
N ALA A 417 -31.12 3.04 -34.15
CA ALA A 417 -30.85 2.05 -35.16
C ALA A 417 -29.80 1.04 -34.70
N ARG A 418 -30.01 -0.25 -34.97
CA ARG A 418 -29.10 -1.32 -34.56
C ARG A 418 -27.66 -1.06 -35.05
N SER A 419 -27.51 -0.48 -36.24
CA SER A 419 -26.21 -0.10 -36.81
C SER A 419 -25.50 1.05 -36.12
N GLU A 420 -26.21 1.90 -35.35
CA GLU A 420 -25.68 3.08 -34.68
C GLU A 420 -25.51 2.90 -33.18
N VAL A 421 -25.86 1.72 -32.62
CA VAL A 421 -25.94 1.46 -31.21
C VAL A 421 -24.63 1.73 -30.48
N VAL A 422 -23.49 1.33 -31.06
CA VAL A 422 -22.16 1.53 -30.47
C VAL A 422 -21.85 3.02 -30.31
N HIS A 423 -22.11 3.80 -31.35
CA HIS A 423 -21.92 5.25 -31.33
C HIS A 423 -22.86 5.92 -30.34
N ALA A 424 -24.14 5.60 -30.37
CA ALA A 424 -25.14 6.18 -29.46
C ALA A 424 -24.88 5.87 -27.96
N ILE A 425 -24.32 4.70 -27.66
CA ILE A 425 -23.91 4.36 -26.29
C ILE A 425 -22.65 5.13 -25.93
N GLY A 426 -21.65 5.20 -26.82
CA GLY A 426 -20.41 5.94 -26.57
C GLY A 426 -20.68 7.41 -26.24
N GLU A 427 -21.58 8.08 -26.97
CA GLU A 427 -21.99 9.45 -26.68
C GLU A 427 -22.65 9.61 -25.29
N ARG A 428 -23.46 8.62 -24.85
CA ARG A 428 -24.16 8.65 -23.57
C ARG A 428 -23.29 8.30 -22.36
N LEU A 429 -22.17 7.59 -22.60
CA LEU A 429 -21.21 7.22 -21.55
C LEU A 429 -20.12 8.28 -21.36
N ARG A 430 -19.94 9.19 -22.31
CA ARG A 430 -19.00 10.30 -22.14
C ARG A 430 -19.50 11.23 -21.02
N PRO A 431 -18.62 11.68 -20.12
CA PRO A 431 -18.99 12.76 -19.22
C PRO A 431 -19.33 14.01 -20.05
N PRO A 432 -20.29 14.81 -19.64
CA PRO A 432 -20.53 16.13 -20.25
C PRO A 432 -19.25 16.96 -20.19
N GLU A 433 -18.90 17.62 -21.30
CA GLU A 433 -17.74 18.52 -21.41
C GLU A 433 -17.85 19.70 -20.46
#